data_ffa692c00259af367eb73546479b4abb
#
_entry.id   ffa692c00259af367eb73546479b4abb
#
_cell.length_a   1.000
_cell.length_b   1.000
_cell.length_c   1.000
_cell.angle_alpha   90.00
_cell.angle_beta   90.00
_cell.angle_gamma   90.00
#
_symmetry.space_group_name_H-M   'P 1'
#
loop_
_entity.id
_entity.type
_entity.pdbx_description
1 polymer ?
#
loop_
_entity_poly.entity_id
_entity_poly.type
_entity_poly.pdbx_seq_one_letter_code
_entity_poly.pdbx_strand_id
1 'polypeptide(L)'
;MVHTHTLGFPRMGAHRELKFALEKHWRGEIDLAALEAAGAELRERHWAVQKEAGLDFVTVGDFAFYDHVANHIQMLGCEPARFGFTGQEPALNRYFACLLYTSDAADE
;
A
#
# COMPACT_ATOMS: atom_id res chain seq x y z
N MET A 1 -25.46 12.02 -19.97
CA MET A 1 -25.29 12.12 -18.49
C MET A 1 -23.82 12.08 -18.17
N VAL A 2 -23.37 13.00 -17.32
CA VAL A 2 -21.96 13.05 -16.91
C VAL A 2 -21.80 12.32 -15.57
N HIS A 3 -20.77 11.45 -15.49
CA HIS A 3 -20.38 10.79 -14.25
C HIS A 3 -19.05 11.34 -13.78
N THR A 4 -18.91 11.55 -12.48
CA THR A 4 -17.70 12.12 -11.88
C THR A 4 -16.90 11.05 -11.14
N HIS A 5 -15.59 11.08 -11.31
CA HIS A 5 -14.66 10.20 -10.57
C HIS A 5 -13.27 10.81 -10.59
N THR A 6 -12.37 10.27 -9.76
CA THR A 6 -10.95 10.61 -9.78
C THR A 6 -10.14 9.40 -10.22
N LEU A 7 -8.92 9.63 -10.74
CA LEU A 7 -8.00 8.55 -11.08
C LEU A 7 -7.52 7.79 -9.86
N GLY A 8 -7.41 8.48 -8.72
CA GLY A 8 -6.96 7.91 -7.47
C GLY A 8 -6.99 8.94 -6.37
N PHE A 9 -6.55 8.56 -5.18
CA PHE A 9 -6.49 9.45 -4.02
C PHE A 9 -5.10 9.33 -3.39
N PRO A 10 -4.49 10.48 -2.96
CA PRO A 10 -3.17 10.42 -2.31
C PRO A 10 -3.16 9.48 -1.11
N ARG A 11 -2.27 8.50 -1.13
CA ARG A 11 -2.28 7.40 -0.14
C ARG A 11 -1.65 7.73 1.21
N MET A 12 -0.79 8.74 1.26
CA MET A 12 -0.02 9.03 2.48
C MET A 12 -0.83 9.60 3.63
N GLY A 13 -2.02 10.17 3.35
CA GLY A 13 -2.82 10.85 4.34
C GLY A 13 -2.45 12.32 4.47
N ALA A 14 -3.36 13.13 5.04
CA ALA A 14 -3.19 14.58 5.16
C ALA A 14 -1.97 14.98 6.00
N HIS A 15 -1.60 14.15 6.97
CA HIS A 15 -0.47 14.38 7.88
C HIS A 15 0.63 13.33 7.69
N ARG A 16 0.70 12.70 6.51
CA ARG A 16 1.68 11.68 6.17
C ARG A 16 1.59 10.44 7.09
N GLU A 17 0.37 10.08 7.51
CA GLU A 17 0.15 8.97 8.46
C GLU A 17 0.74 7.66 7.95
N LEU A 18 0.61 7.38 6.66
CA LEU A 18 1.15 6.14 6.08
C LEU A 18 2.67 6.11 6.14
N LYS A 19 3.32 7.22 5.83
CA LYS A 19 4.78 7.32 5.90
C LYS A 19 5.28 7.02 7.31
N PHE A 20 4.67 7.66 8.30
CA PHE A 20 5.09 7.47 9.69
C PHE A 20 4.78 6.07 10.21
N ALA A 21 3.66 5.48 9.78
CA ALA A 21 3.32 4.09 10.14
C ALA A 21 4.33 3.11 9.56
N LEU A 22 4.73 3.28 8.29
CA LEU A 22 5.76 2.45 7.65
C LEU A 22 7.10 2.55 8.37
N GLU A 23 7.54 3.76 8.69
CA GLU A 23 8.80 3.99 9.39
C GLU A 23 8.79 3.37 10.78
N LYS A 24 7.68 3.48 11.52
CA LYS A 24 7.52 2.85 12.83
C LYS A 24 7.57 1.32 12.72
N HIS A 25 6.93 0.76 11.72
CA HIS A 25 6.95 -0.69 11.50
C HIS A 25 8.38 -1.17 11.20
N TRP A 26 9.09 -0.46 10.32
CA TRP A 26 10.47 -0.84 9.96
C TRP A 26 11.44 -0.71 11.15
N ARG A 27 11.16 0.19 12.09
CA ARG A 27 11.95 0.32 13.33
C ARG A 27 11.53 -0.67 14.41
N GLY A 28 10.47 -1.46 14.16
CA GLY A 28 9.97 -2.42 15.14
C GLY A 28 9.08 -1.83 16.23
N GLU A 29 8.65 -0.58 16.09
CA GLU A 29 7.80 0.10 17.09
C GLU A 29 6.34 -0.34 17.01
N ILE A 30 5.87 -0.74 15.84
CA ILE A 30 4.52 -1.30 15.66
C ILE A 30 4.62 -2.61 14.89
N ASP A 31 3.67 -3.52 15.13
CA ASP A 31 3.63 -4.81 14.46
C ASP A 31 2.93 -4.71 13.09
N LEU A 32 2.92 -5.83 12.36
CA LEU A 32 2.31 -5.90 11.04
C LEU A 32 0.80 -5.63 11.08
N ALA A 33 0.12 -6.15 12.11
CA ALA A 33 -1.32 -5.95 12.27
C ALA A 33 -1.65 -4.46 12.47
N ALA A 34 -0.84 -3.73 13.24
CA ALA A 34 -1.02 -2.30 13.44
C ALA A 34 -0.80 -1.52 12.14
N LEU A 35 0.19 -1.92 11.33
CA LEU A 35 0.44 -1.29 10.04
C LEU A 35 -0.74 -1.53 9.08
N GLU A 36 -1.24 -2.76 9.01
CA GLU A 36 -2.40 -3.08 8.17
C GLU A 36 -3.66 -2.33 8.61
N ALA A 37 -3.85 -2.18 9.93
CA ALA A 37 -4.96 -1.40 10.48
C ALA A 37 -4.86 0.08 10.09
N ALA A 38 -3.67 0.65 10.12
CA ALA A 38 -3.44 2.03 9.68
C ALA A 38 -3.78 2.20 8.20
N GLY A 39 -3.40 1.24 7.36
CA GLY A 39 -3.74 1.25 5.94
C GLY A 39 -5.24 1.15 5.71
N ALA A 40 -5.93 0.28 6.43
CA ALA A 40 -7.38 0.12 6.32
C ALA A 40 -8.11 1.40 6.75
N GLU A 41 -7.67 2.05 7.81
CA GLU A 41 -8.25 3.31 8.28
C GLU A 41 -8.07 4.42 7.23
N LEU A 42 -6.91 4.52 6.62
CA LEU A 42 -6.64 5.51 5.56
C LEU A 42 -7.54 5.26 4.35
N ARG A 43 -7.67 4.01 3.90
CA ARG A 43 -8.56 3.67 2.78
C ARG A 43 -9.99 4.07 3.06
N GLU A 44 -10.50 3.72 4.24
CA GLU A 44 -11.87 4.04 4.65
C GLU A 44 -12.10 5.55 4.65
N ARG A 45 -11.17 6.30 5.21
CA ARG A 45 -11.22 7.77 5.27
C ARG A 45 -11.22 8.38 3.87
N HIS A 46 -10.35 7.90 2.99
CA HIS A 46 -10.23 8.40 1.63
C HIS A 46 -11.47 8.10 0.79
N TRP A 47 -12.07 6.93 0.97
CA TRP A 47 -13.33 6.59 0.31
C TRP A 47 -14.47 7.47 0.81
N ALA A 48 -14.52 7.73 2.12
CA ALA A 48 -15.54 8.61 2.71
C ALA A 48 -15.42 10.03 2.17
N VAL A 49 -14.22 10.57 2.03
CA VAL A 49 -13.99 11.90 1.45
C VAL A 49 -14.54 11.99 0.03
N GLN A 50 -14.27 10.99 -0.81
CA GLN A 50 -14.77 10.94 -2.18
C GLN A 50 -16.29 10.87 -2.21
N LYS A 51 -16.90 10.06 -1.35
CA LYS A 51 -18.36 9.94 -1.24
C LYS A 51 -19.00 11.25 -0.80
N GLU A 52 -18.45 11.89 0.22
CA GLU A 52 -18.94 13.17 0.74
C GLU A 52 -18.80 14.31 -0.26
N ALA A 53 -17.79 14.24 -1.13
CA ALA A 53 -17.60 15.21 -2.20
C ALA A 53 -18.64 15.07 -3.33
N GLY A 54 -19.45 14.02 -3.32
CA GLY A 54 -20.50 13.81 -4.30
C GLY A 54 -20.07 13.18 -5.60
N LEU A 55 -18.93 12.46 -5.61
CA LEU A 55 -18.49 11.74 -6.80
C LEU A 55 -19.43 10.56 -7.08
N ASP A 56 -19.72 10.33 -8.36
CA ASP A 56 -20.57 9.21 -8.78
C ASP A 56 -19.87 7.86 -8.56
N PHE A 57 -18.55 7.83 -8.75
CA PHE A 57 -17.73 6.64 -8.52
C PHE A 57 -16.62 6.95 -7.52
N VAL A 58 -16.45 6.05 -6.56
CA VAL A 58 -15.36 6.11 -5.59
C VAL A 58 -14.23 5.22 -6.09
N THR A 59 -13.02 5.77 -6.21
CA THR A 59 -11.86 5.02 -6.65
C THR A 59 -11.40 4.07 -5.56
N VAL A 60 -11.28 2.78 -5.90
CA VAL A 60 -10.77 1.74 -5.02
C VAL A 60 -9.63 1.01 -5.74
N GLY A 61 -8.80 0.28 -4.98
CA GLY A 61 -7.71 -0.51 -5.56
C GLY A 61 -6.47 0.29 -5.95
N ASP A 62 -6.47 1.60 -5.71
CA ASP A 62 -5.32 2.47 -5.98
C ASP A 62 -4.38 2.61 -4.78
N PHE A 63 -4.74 2.03 -3.63
CA PHE A 63 -3.92 2.08 -2.43
C PHE A 63 -2.76 1.10 -2.52
N ALA A 64 -1.57 1.56 -2.15
CA ALA A 64 -0.40 0.70 -1.95
C ALA A 64 0.39 1.23 -0.77
N PHE A 65 1.05 0.36 -0.02
CA PHE A 65 1.84 0.79 1.13
C PHE A 65 3.09 1.56 0.70
N TYR A 66 3.69 1.18 -0.41
CA TYR A 66 4.92 1.81 -0.89
C TYR A 66 4.96 1.97 -2.41
N ASP A 67 4.72 0.91 -3.17
CA ASP A 67 4.85 0.93 -4.63
C ASP A 67 3.71 0.19 -5.32
N HIS A 68 3.08 0.85 -6.28
CA HIS A 68 1.93 0.30 -7.01
C HIS A 68 2.31 -0.88 -7.89
N VAL A 69 3.49 -0.85 -8.53
CA VAL A 69 3.94 -1.94 -9.39
C VAL A 69 4.16 -3.21 -8.58
N ALA A 70 4.87 -3.12 -7.46
CA ALA A 70 5.09 -4.26 -6.57
C ALA A 70 3.77 -4.80 -6.00
N ASN A 71 2.83 -3.91 -5.70
CA ASN A 71 1.50 -4.29 -5.22
C ASN A 71 0.77 -5.17 -6.24
N HIS A 72 0.82 -4.80 -7.52
CA HIS A 72 0.20 -5.58 -8.60
C HIS A 72 0.95 -6.88 -8.86
N ILE A 73 2.27 -6.88 -8.79
CA ILE A 73 3.07 -8.09 -8.93
C ILE A 73 2.67 -9.11 -7.87
N GLN A 74 2.52 -8.68 -6.63
CA GLN A 74 2.10 -9.55 -5.53
C GLN A 74 0.67 -10.04 -5.71
N MET A 75 -0.24 -9.15 -6.10
CA MET A 75 -1.65 -9.50 -6.32
C MET A 75 -1.81 -10.57 -7.40
N LEU A 76 -0.98 -10.52 -8.45
CA LEU A 76 -1.02 -11.47 -9.55
C LEU A 76 -0.18 -12.73 -9.30
N GLY A 77 0.54 -12.79 -8.18
CA GLY A 77 1.37 -13.94 -7.84
C GLY A 77 2.65 -14.05 -8.67
N CYS A 78 3.14 -12.94 -9.19
CA CYS A 78 4.31 -12.88 -10.08
C CYS A 78 5.61 -12.54 -9.35
N GLU A 79 5.71 -12.81 -8.07
CA GLU A 79 6.92 -12.54 -7.27
C GLU A 79 8.12 -13.30 -7.84
N PRO A 80 9.29 -12.64 -7.97
CA PRO A 80 10.47 -13.31 -8.54
C PRO A 80 10.90 -14.52 -7.72
N ALA A 81 11.19 -15.64 -8.40
CA ALA A 81 11.60 -16.89 -7.76
C ALA A 81 12.92 -16.75 -6.96
N ARG A 82 13.78 -15.79 -7.33
CA ARG A 82 15.05 -15.54 -6.67
C ARG A 82 14.94 -15.21 -5.17
N PHE A 83 13.77 -14.74 -4.73
CA PHE A 83 13.54 -14.42 -3.31
C PHE A 83 13.22 -15.67 -2.48
N GLY A 84 12.96 -16.80 -3.11
CA GLY A 84 12.76 -18.08 -2.42
C GLY A 84 11.56 -18.14 -1.49
N PHE A 85 10.50 -17.42 -1.81
CA PHE A 85 9.30 -17.42 -0.97
C PHE A 85 8.58 -18.76 -1.04
N THR A 86 8.12 -19.24 0.13
CA THR A 86 7.35 -20.49 0.23
C THR A 86 5.85 -20.28 0.01
N GLY A 87 5.40 -19.02 0.02
CA GLY A 87 4.00 -18.66 -0.06
C GLY A 87 3.30 -18.58 1.30
N GLN A 88 4.00 -18.92 2.37
CA GLN A 88 3.45 -18.89 3.73
C GLN A 88 3.87 -17.64 4.51
N GLU A 89 4.82 -16.88 4.02
CA GLU A 89 5.25 -15.64 4.65
C GLU A 89 4.12 -14.60 4.57
N PRO A 90 3.98 -13.73 5.60
CA PRO A 90 3.00 -12.64 5.55
C PRO A 90 3.18 -11.80 4.28
N ALA A 91 2.07 -11.44 3.63
CA ALA A 91 2.08 -10.73 2.35
C ALA A 91 2.90 -9.44 2.39
N LEU A 92 2.75 -8.62 3.44
CA LEU A 92 3.52 -7.38 3.56
C LEU A 92 5.01 -7.63 3.77
N ASN A 93 5.40 -8.72 4.44
CA ASN A 93 6.81 -9.06 4.60
C ASN A 93 7.45 -9.38 3.26
N ARG A 94 6.76 -10.16 2.39
CA ARG A 94 7.22 -10.44 1.03
C ARG A 94 7.33 -9.16 0.20
N TYR A 95 6.31 -8.30 0.32
CA TYR A 95 6.24 -7.03 -0.38
C TYR A 95 7.45 -6.15 -0.06
N PHE A 96 7.75 -5.94 1.21
CA PHE A 96 8.89 -5.13 1.63
C PHE A 96 10.23 -5.78 1.30
N ALA A 97 10.34 -7.11 1.38
CA ALA A 97 11.55 -7.81 1.02
C ALA A 97 11.92 -7.56 -0.45
N CYS A 98 10.93 -7.66 -1.35
CA CYS A 98 11.14 -7.40 -2.76
C CYS A 98 11.57 -5.96 -3.02
N LEU A 99 10.89 -5.00 -2.39
CA LEU A 99 11.14 -3.57 -2.61
C LEU A 99 12.51 -3.15 -2.06
N LEU A 100 12.76 -3.44 -0.82
CA LEU A 100 13.97 -2.96 -0.13
C LEU A 100 15.23 -3.63 -0.68
N TYR A 101 15.17 -4.91 -0.95
CA TYR A 101 16.29 -5.63 -1.54
C TYR A 101 16.65 -5.08 -2.94
N THR A 102 15.63 -4.87 -3.76
CA THR A 102 15.82 -4.33 -5.11
C THR A 102 16.39 -2.91 -5.06
N SER A 103 15.90 -2.08 -4.15
CA SER A 103 16.40 -0.71 -3.96
C SER A 103 17.86 -0.71 -3.54
N ASP A 104 18.23 -1.56 -2.59
CA ASP A 104 19.62 -1.68 -2.12
C ASP A 104 20.54 -2.11 -3.26
N ALA A 105 20.11 -3.05 -4.08
CA ALA A 105 20.87 -3.48 -5.25
C ALA A 105 21.03 -2.36 -6.29
N ALA A 106 20.05 -1.50 -6.43
CA ALA A 106 20.09 -0.38 -7.37
C ALA A 106 21.04 0.72 -6.90
N ASP A 107 21.27 0.85 -5.60
CA ASP A 107 22.16 1.86 -5.01
C ASP A 107 23.63 1.47 -5.11
N GLU A 108 23.92 0.24 -5.42
CA GLU A 108 25.28 -0.25 -5.65
C GLU A 108 25.73 0.03 -7.09
#